data_1878dc31113f8d0d4fd78353e2e3476b
#
_entry.id   1878dc31113f8d0d4fd78353e2e3476b
#
_cell.length_a   1.000
_cell.length_b   1.000
_cell.length_c   1.000
_cell.angle_alpha   90.00
_cell.angle_beta   90.00
_cell.angle_gamma   90.00
#
_symmetry.space_group_name_H-M   'P 1'
#
loop_
_entity.id
_entity.type
_entity.pdbx_description
1 polymer ?
#
loop_
_entity_poly.entity_id
_entity_poly.type
_entity_poly.pdbx_seq_one_letter_code
_entity_poly.pdbx_strand_id
1 'polypeptide(L)'
;AKKLYDAFGDDVFNVLGTDPKKIATVKGIGIDRANLMCNSFNEQRSVQNIVMFLQQYNITANTAIKIHKIFGNDSVNVIKKNPYTLASAIDGISFKTADNIAYNLGLPKNSPERIACAVICILRDAAYTNGHTYMPKSLFMEHIVYMLDVTEAEAENVLAELVANKDVIYDRVDGDDVLYLYNFYNDEKYIANRIRSMSDSGSQYAVSVALAEEETAEFEESNNIHLARNQREAVITALTGNCMILTGGPGTGKTTTLNAIISILKGLNLKVALAAPTGRAAKRMAQLTGYEAKTVHRLLGAQLMGNVH
;
A
#
# COMPACT_ATOMS: atom_id res chain seq x y z
N ALA A 1 4.18 2.62 44.90
CA ALA A 1 3.02 1.76 45.21
C ALA A 1 2.67 1.84 46.72
N LYS A 2 3.58 1.43 47.68
CA LYS A 2 3.27 1.33 49.11
C LYS A 2 2.68 2.60 49.71
N LYS A 3 3.31 3.76 49.49
CA LYS A 3 2.83 5.07 50.00
C LYS A 3 1.41 5.44 49.53
N LEU A 4 1.02 5.06 48.34
CA LEU A 4 -0.33 5.30 47.84
C LEU A 4 -1.35 4.35 48.47
N TYR A 5 -0.97 3.09 48.66
CA TYR A 5 -1.81 2.12 49.33
C TYR A 5 -2.01 2.48 50.82
N ASP A 6 -0.95 2.91 51.50
CA ASP A 6 -1.03 3.37 52.90
C ASP A 6 -1.93 4.60 53.06
N ALA A 7 -2.03 5.44 52.01
CA ALA A 7 -2.85 6.66 52.03
C ALA A 7 -4.32 6.44 51.62
N PHE A 8 -4.60 5.53 50.72
CA PHE A 8 -5.90 5.37 50.07
C PHE A 8 -6.50 3.96 50.18
N GLY A 9 -5.72 2.99 50.70
CA GLY A 9 -6.17 1.59 50.82
C GLY A 9 -6.66 1.03 49.46
N ASP A 10 -7.79 0.36 49.52
CA ASP A 10 -8.41 -0.25 48.32
C ASP A 10 -8.96 0.78 47.31
N ASP A 11 -9.17 2.04 47.73
CA ASP A 11 -9.64 3.11 46.84
C ASP A 11 -8.53 3.71 45.98
N VAL A 12 -7.27 3.25 46.09
CA VAL A 12 -6.10 3.76 45.37
C VAL A 12 -6.30 3.77 43.87
N PHE A 13 -6.93 2.74 43.30
CA PHE A 13 -7.17 2.64 41.87
C PHE A 13 -8.24 3.61 41.36
N ASN A 14 -9.25 3.87 42.16
CA ASN A 14 -10.26 4.86 41.84
C ASN A 14 -9.68 6.28 41.86
N VAL A 15 -8.90 6.60 42.92
CA VAL A 15 -8.21 7.90 43.03
C VAL A 15 -7.18 8.11 41.93
N LEU A 16 -6.41 7.07 41.53
CA LEU A 16 -5.50 7.11 40.38
C LEU A 16 -6.23 7.35 39.05
N GLY A 17 -7.45 6.84 38.93
CA GLY A 17 -8.24 7.01 37.72
C GLY A 17 -8.91 8.37 37.58
N THR A 18 -9.14 9.10 38.70
CA THR A 18 -10.05 10.24 38.72
C THR A 18 -9.47 11.54 39.27
N ASP A 19 -8.52 11.50 40.23
CA ASP A 19 -8.15 12.70 41.00
C ASP A 19 -6.63 12.84 41.23
N PRO A 20 -5.89 13.44 40.27
CA PRO A 20 -4.47 13.73 40.45
C PRO A 20 -4.16 14.63 41.65
N LYS A 21 -5.09 15.51 42.05
CA LYS A 21 -4.89 16.42 43.17
C LYS A 21 -4.84 15.64 44.50
N LYS A 22 -5.70 14.61 44.65
CA LYS A 22 -5.63 13.71 45.80
C LYS A 22 -4.31 12.94 45.84
N ILE A 23 -3.83 12.45 44.72
CA ILE A 23 -2.52 11.78 44.62
C ILE A 23 -1.38 12.73 45.07
N ALA A 24 -1.46 14.01 44.72
CA ALA A 24 -0.47 15.00 45.08
C ALA A 24 -0.46 15.35 46.60
N THR A 25 -1.46 14.95 47.38
CA THR A 25 -1.45 15.12 48.86
C THR A 25 -0.50 14.15 49.54
N VAL A 26 -0.09 13.07 48.85
CA VAL A 26 0.82 12.08 49.44
C VAL A 26 2.25 12.63 49.49
N LYS A 27 2.85 12.60 50.70
CA LYS A 27 4.18 13.17 50.96
C LYS A 27 5.24 12.65 49.98
N GLY A 28 5.81 13.57 49.17
CA GLY A 28 6.85 13.29 48.19
C GLY A 28 6.32 13.01 46.76
N ILE A 29 5.04 13.31 46.49
CA ILE A 29 4.44 13.31 45.15
C ILE A 29 3.95 14.73 44.85
N GLY A 30 4.64 15.42 43.94
CA GLY A 30 4.20 16.71 43.43
C GLY A 30 3.10 16.53 42.38
N ILE A 31 2.40 17.62 42.04
CA ILE A 31 1.25 17.60 41.13
C ILE A 31 1.62 17.08 39.72
N ASP A 32 2.79 17.45 39.20
CA ASP A 32 3.23 16.98 37.87
C ASP A 32 3.43 15.47 37.86
N ARG A 33 4.03 14.92 38.92
CA ARG A 33 4.22 13.49 39.09
C ARG A 33 2.90 12.76 39.31
N ALA A 34 1.96 13.36 40.03
CA ALA A 34 0.62 12.83 40.18
C ALA A 34 -0.13 12.75 38.84
N ASN A 35 -0.05 13.82 38.04
CA ASN A 35 -0.62 13.84 36.69
C ASN A 35 -0.03 12.73 35.80
N LEU A 36 1.29 12.56 35.78
CA LEU A 36 1.96 11.50 35.03
C LEU A 36 1.50 10.12 35.50
N MET A 37 1.36 9.90 36.81
CA MET A 37 0.91 8.60 37.34
C MET A 37 -0.55 8.32 36.96
N CYS A 38 -1.45 9.30 37.05
CA CYS A 38 -2.85 9.16 36.67
C CYS A 38 -3.00 8.92 35.18
N ASN A 39 -2.27 9.65 34.33
CA ASN A 39 -2.28 9.48 32.88
C ASN A 39 -1.80 8.08 32.50
N SER A 40 -0.66 7.64 33.03
CA SER A 40 -0.13 6.30 32.77
C SER A 40 -1.06 5.17 33.22
N PHE A 41 -1.71 5.35 34.38
CA PHE A 41 -2.69 4.41 34.90
C PHE A 41 -3.94 4.33 33.99
N ASN A 42 -4.46 5.48 33.56
CA ASN A 42 -5.62 5.53 32.69
C ASN A 42 -5.34 4.97 31.29
N GLU A 43 -4.15 5.21 30.75
CA GLU A 43 -3.68 4.59 29.51
C GLU A 43 -3.64 3.05 29.61
N GLN A 44 -3.02 2.52 30.66
CA GLN A 44 -2.95 1.08 30.89
C GLN A 44 -4.33 0.46 31.07
N ARG A 45 -5.21 1.12 31.83
CA ARG A 45 -6.59 0.67 32.06
C ARG A 45 -7.39 0.67 30.75
N SER A 46 -7.21 1.68 29.92
CA SER A 46 -7.85 1.77 28.61
C SER A 46 -7.40 0.62 27.70
N VAL A 47 -6.10 0.36 27.62
CA VAL A 47 -5.57 -0.78 26.86
C VAL A 47 -6.12 -2.11 27.37
N GLN A 48 -6.18 -2.32 28.69
CA GLN A 48 -6.76 -3.54 29.26
C GLN A 48 -8.23 -3.72 28.90
N ASN A 49 -9.03 -2.65 28.97
CA ASN A 49 -10.44 -2.68 28.59
C ASN A 49 -10.63 -3.09 27.13
N ILE A 50 -9.79 -2.55 26.23
CA ILE A 50 -9.82 -2.90 24.80
C ILE A 50 -9.41 -4.37 24.60
N VAL A 51 -8.34 -4.82 25.28
CA VAL A 51 -7.90 -6.22 25.20
C VAL A 51 -9.01 -7.16 25.64
N MET A 52 -9.63 -6.91 26.81
CA MET A 52 -10.73 -7.72 27.32
C MET A 52 -11.94 -7.71 26.39
N PHE A 53 -12.29 -6.55 25.84
CA PHE A 53 -13.40 -6.43 24.90
C PHE A 53 -13.13 -7.20 23.61
N LEU A 54 -11.90 -7.19 23.09
CA LEU A 54 -11.56 -7.81 21.81
C LEU A 54 -11.18 -9.30 21.91
N GLN A 55 -10.83 -9.78 23.11
CA GLN A 55 -10.52 -11.19 23.32
C GLN A 55 -11.68 -12.13 22.95
N GLN A 56 -12.92 -11.71 23.21
CA GLN A 56 -14.11 -12.48 22.83
C GLN A 56 -14.27 -12.68 21.33
N TYR A 57 -13.56 -11.89 20.51
CA TYR A 57 -13.55 -11.98 19.04
C TYR A 57 -12.25 -12.59 18.49
N ASN A 58 -11.46 -13.25 19.35
CA ASN A 58 -10.16 -13.84 19.02
C ASN A 58 -9.12 -12.83 18.47
N ILE A 59 -9.25 -11.55 18.85
CA ILE A 59 -8.25 -10.53 18.51
C ILE A 59 -7.13 -10.55 19.55
N THR A 60 -5.88 -10.57 19.07
CA THR A 60 -4.70 -10.65 19.95
C THR A 60 -4.47 -9.35 20.71
N ALA A 61 -3.80 -9.44 21.88
CA ALA A 61 -3.41 -8.25 22.67
C ALA A 61 -2.56 -7.27 21.86
N ASN A 62 -1.66 -7.74 21.00
CA ASN A 62 -0.85 -6.86 20.13
C ASN A 62 -1.70 -6.06 19.16
N THR A 63 -2.74 -6.66 18.59
CA THR A 63 -3.68 -5.97 17.71
C THR A 63 -4.52 -4.96 18.51
N ALA A 64 -4.95 -5.31 19.73
CA ALA A 64 -5.68 -4.40 20.61
C ALA A 64 -4.83 -3.16 20.97
N ILE A 65 -3.52 -3.32 21.17
CA ILE A 65 -2.59 -2.19 21.40
C ILE A 65 -2.51 -1.29 20.14
N LYS A 66 -2.47 -1.86 18.94
CA LYS A 66 -2.50 -1.07 17.69
C LYS A 66 -3.80 -0.28 17.56
N ILE A 67 -4.93 -0.90 17.90
CA ILE A 67 -6.25 -0.25 17.91
C ILE A 67 -6.26 0.93 18.87
N HIS A 68 -5.74 0.75 20.08
CA HIS A 68 -5.62 1.84 21.06
C HIS A 68 -4.74 2.98 20.57
N LYS A 69 -3.64 2.69 19.90
CA LYS A 69 -2.76 3.73 19.31
C LYS A 69 -3.48 4.61 18.28
N ILE A 70 -4.43 4.04 17.53
CA ILE A 70 -5.16 4.75 16.47
C ILE A 70 -6.39 5.49 17.03
N PHE A 71 -7.19 4.81 17.85
CA PHE A 71 -8.48 5.32 18.32
C PHE A 71 -8.45 5.85 19.77
N GLY A 72 -7.32 5.70 20.46
CA GLY A 72 -7.16 6.17 21.84
C GLY A 72 -8.14 5.53 22.81
N ASN A 73 -8.54 6.30 23.82
CA ASN A 73 -9.43 5.85 24.88
C ASN A 73 -10.87 5.56 24.40
N ASP A 74 -11.26 6.08 23.24
CA ASP A 74 -12.60 5.90 22.67
C ASP A 74 -12.74 4.64 21.81
N SER A 75 -11.68 3.85 21.71
CA SER A 75 -11.60 2.66 20.84
C SER A 75 -12.81 1.73 20.97
N VAL A 76 -13.25 1.43 22.18
CA VAL A 76 -14.39 0.53 22.41
C VAL A 76 -15.70 1.11 21.87
N ASN A 77 -15.93 2.41 22.04
CA ASN A 77 -17.12 3.09 21.54
C ASN A 77 -17.11 3.17 20.01
N VAL A 78 -15.94 3.50 19.42
CA VAL A 78 -15.76 3.51 17.96
C VAL A 78 -16.10 2.13 17.38
N ILE A 79 -15.56 1.06 17.97
CA ILE A 79 -15.83 -0.32 17.51
C ILE A 79 -17.28 -0.71 17.68
N LYS A 80 -17.92 -0.36 18.81
CA LYS A 80 -19.33 -0.65 19.03
C LYS A 80 -20.23 0.09 18.05
N LYS A 81 -19.86 1.29 17.65
CA LYS A 81 -20.61 2.09 16.68
C LYS A 81 -20.43 1.57 15.25
N ASN A 82 -19.18 1.31 14.87
CA ASN A 82 -18.85 0.80 13.53
C ASN A 82 -17.60 -0.10 13.59
N PRO A 83 -17.76 -1.42 13.75
CA PRO A 83 -16.64 -2.37 13.81
C PRO A 83 -15.89 -2.46 12.49
N TYR A 84 -16.48 -2.05 11.35
CA TYR A 84 -15.83 -2.09 10.05
C TYR A 84 -14.68 -1.10 9.90
N THR A 85 -14.60 -0.08 10.76
CA THR A 85 -13.43 0.82 10.86
C THR A 85 -12.15 0.06 11.16
N LEU A 86 -12.24 -1.09 11.82
CA LEU A 86 -11.07 -1.94 12.08
C LEU A 86 -10.45 -2.52 10.82
N ALA A 87 -11.27 -2.97 9.87
CA ALA A 87 -10.78 -3.56 8.62
C ALA A 87 -10.14 -2.53 7.68
N SER A 88 -10.52 -1.24 7.81
CA SER A 88 -9.92 -0.14 7.04
C SER A 88 -8.69 0.46 7.70
N ALA A 89 -8.61 0.49 9.05
CA ALA A 89 -7.58 1.20 9.79
C ALA A 89 -6.44 0.31 10.32
N ILE A 90 -6.66 -1.01 10.43
CA ILE A 90 -5.71 -1.92 11.09
C ILE A 90 -5.27 -3.03 10.13
N ASP A 91 -3.99 -3.04 9.77
CA ASP A 91 -3.40 -4.13 9.00
C ASP A 91 -3.53 -5.47 9.76
N GLY A 92 -4.05 -6.48 9.06
CA GLY A 92 -4.26 -7.82 9.59
C GLY A 92 -5.65 -8.06 10.18
N ILE A 93 -6.55 -7.08 10.20
CA ILE A 93 -7.97 -7.29 10.47
C ILE A 93 -8.72 -7.40 9.15
N SER A 94 -9.27 -8.59 8.87
CA SER A 94 -10.06 -8.84 7.67
C SER A 94 -11.49 -8.34 7.80
N PHE A 95 -12.18 -8.16 6.66
CA PHE A 95 -13.64 -7.93 6.63
C PHE A 95 -14.38 -8.97 7.47
N LYS A 96 -14.06 -10.27 7.32
CA LYS A 96 -14.69 -11.35 8.07
C LYS A 96 -14.58 -11.18 9.59
N THR A 97 -13.44 -10.68 10.07
CA THR A 97 -13.24 -10.41 11.51
C THR A 97 -14.13 -9.26 11.98
N ALA A 98 -14.17 -8.16 11.22
CA ALA A 98 -15.03 -7.02 11.52
C ALA A 98 -16.52 -7.39 11.44
N ASP A 99 -16.93 -8.18 10.46
CA ASP A 99 -18.27 -8.67 10.26
C ASP A 99 -18.74 -9.58 11.41
N ASN A 100 -17.84 -10.43 11.92
CA ASN A 100 -18.12 -11.25 13.10
C ASN A 100 -18.34 -10.39 14.37
N ILE A 101 -17.56 -9.33 14.56
CA ILE A 101 -17.77 -8.38 15.65
C ILE A 101 -19.13 -7.69 15.50
N ALA A 102 -19.45 -7.21 14.30
CA ALA A 102 -20.73 -6.56 14.00
C ALA A 102 -21.91 -7.46 14.29
N TYR A 103 -21.86 -8.71 13.86
CA TYR A 103 -22.86 -9.73 14.11
C TYR A 103 -23.09 -9.95 15.61
N ASN A 104 -22.02 -10.11 16.39
CA ASN A 104 -22.12 -10.30 17.84
C ASN A 104 -22.62 -9.05 18.58
N LEU A 105 -22.41 -7.86 18.01
CA LEU A 105 -22.99 -6.61 18.52
C LEU A 105 -24.44 -6.39 18.11
N GLY A 106 -25.02 -7.27 17.30
CA GLY A 106 -26.41 -7.19 16.83
C GLY A 106 -26.62 -6.13 15.76
N LEU A 107 -25.58 -5.73 15.02
CA LEU A 107 -25.71 -4.76 13.93
C LEU A 107 -26.46 -5.39 12.72
N PRO A 108 -27.25 -4.59 11.98
CA PRO A 108 -27.99 -5.07 10.82
C PRO A 108 -27.10 -5.64 9.73
N LYS A 109 -27.50 -6.75 9.11
CA LYS A 109 -26.74 -7.38 8.02
C LYS A 109 -26.68 -6.53 6.75
N ASN A 110 -27.63 -5.63 6.55
CA ASN A 110 -27.70 -4.72 5.41
C ASN A 110 -27.27 -3.28 5.77
N SER A 111 -26.47 -3.12 6.84
CA SER A 111 -25.99 -1.78 7.20
C SER A 111 -25.12 -1.20 6.09
N PRO A 112 -25.24 0.10 5.79
CA PRO A 112 -24.41 0.77 4.78
C PRO A 112 -22.91 0.63 5.08
N GLU A 113 -22.50 0.66 6.35
CA GLU A 113 -21.11 0.52 6.77
C GLU A 113 -20.55 -0.87 6.45
N ARG A 114 -21.37 -1.91 6.57
CA ARG A 114 -21.01 -3.27 6.19
C ARG A 114 -20.75 -3.36 4.69
N ILE A 115 -21.69 -2.86 3.90
CA ILE A 115 -21.60 -2.88 2.44
C ILE A 115 -20.40 -2.04 1.98
N ALA A 116 -20.22 -0.83 2.51
CA ALA A 116 -19.10 0.03 2.17
C ALA A 116 -17.74 -0.61 2.48
N CYS A 117 -17.60 -1.23 3.65
CA CYS A 117 -16.38 -1.96 3.99
C CYS A 117 -16.13 -3.14 3.04
N ALA A 118 -17.17 -3.89 2.69
CA ALA A 118 -17.05 -5.01 1.75
C ALA A 118 -16.63 -4.54 0.35
N VAL A 119 -17.20 -3.44 -0.16
CA VAL A 119 -16.80 -2.83 -1.45
C VAL A 119 -15.30 -2.57 -1.48
N ILE A 120 -14.79 -1.86 -0.47
CA ILE A 120 -13.36 -1.52 -0.38
C ILE A 120 -12.50 -2.78 -0.25
N CYS A 121 -12.93 -3.75 0.56
CA CYS A 121 -12.18 -4.99 0.76
C CYS A 121 -12.13 -5.85 -0.51
N ILE A 122 -13.24 -6.00 -1.25
CA ILE A 122 -13.28 -6.76 -2.51
C ILE A 122 -12.32 -6.15 -3.54
N LEU A 123 -12.38 -4.84 -3.74
CA LEU A 123 -11.49 -4.15 -4.68
C LEU A 123 -10.02 -4.22 -4.23
N ARG A 124 -9.76 -4.15 -2.93
CA ARG A 124 -8.42 -4.30 -2.35
C ARG A 124 -7.86 -5.71 -2.56
N ASP A 125 -8.67 -6.73 -2.30
CA ASP A 125 -8.29 -8.12 -2.49
C ASP A 125 -8.04 -8.43 -3.97
N ALA A 126 -8.86 -7.90 -4.88
CA ALA A 126 -8.64 -7.99 -6.31
C ALA A 126 -7.29 -7.39 -6.72
N ALA A 127 -6.91 -6.26 -6.13
CA ALA A 127 -5.65 -5.59 -6.43
C ALA A 127 -4.43 -6.33 -5.85
N TYR A 128 -4.43 -6.62 -4.55
CA TYR A 128 -3.24 -7.15 -3.87
C TYR A 128 -3.07 -8.66 -4.02
N THR A 129 -4.15 -9.41 -4.20
CA THR A 129 -4.09 -10.88 -4.35
C THR A 129 -4.02 -11.30 -5.82
N ASN A 130 -4.81 -10.65 -6.67
CA ASN A 130 -4.94 -11.05 -8.08
C ASN A 130 -4.21 -10.09 -9.04
N GLY A 131 -3.73 -8.94 -8.57
CA GLY A 131 -3.03 -7.95 -9.38
C GLY A 131 -3.94 -7.13 -10.30
N HIS A 132 -5.24 -7.04 -9.99
CA HIS A 132 -6.22 -6.29 -10.75
C HIS A 132 -6.39 -4.89 -10.20
N THR A 133 -6.04 -3.86 -10.94
CA THR A 133 -6.20 -2.47 -10.50
C THR A 133 -7.65 -2.01 -10.55
N TYR A 134 -8.49 -2.66 -11.33
CA TYR A 134 -9.94 -2.44 -11.41
C TYR A 134 -10.72 -3.76 -11.48
N MET A 135 -12.02 -3.67 -11.32
CA MET A 135 -12.95 -4.78 -11.46
C MET A 135 -14.15 -4.36 -12.33
N PRO A 136 -14.60 -5.19 -13.31
CA PRO A 136 -15.84 -4.94 -14.04
C PRO A 136 -17.02 -4.83 -13.09
N LYS A 137 -17.83 -3.77 -13.25
CA LYS A 137 -18.97 -3.50 -12.36
C LYS A 137 -19.95 -4.66 -12.29
N SER A 138 -20.23 -5.33 -13.41
CA SER A 138 -21.13 -6.48 -13.46
C SER A 138 -20.68 -7.63 -12.56
N LEU A 139 -19.40 -8.03 -12.67
CA LEU A 139 -18.81 -9.08 -11.84
C LEU A 139 -18.75 -8.66 -10.37
N PHE A 140 -18.44 -7.39 -10.11
CA PHE A 140 -18.42 -6.85 -8.76
C PHE A 140 -19.81 -6.92 -8.10
N MET A 141 -20.88 -6.48 -8.80
CA MET A 141 -22.24 -6.48 -8.27
C MET A 141 -22.74 -7.89 -7.99
N GLU A 142 -22.50 -8.84 -8.89
CA GLU A 142 -22.82 -10.25 -8.65
C GLU A 142 -22.12 -10.79 -7.41
N HIS A 143 -20.83 -10.49 -7.27
CA HIS A 143 -20.04 -10.97 -6.14
C HIS A 143 -20.50 -10.38 -4.80
N ILE A 144 -20.72 -9.07 -4.71
CA ILE A 144 -21.10 -8.41 -3.45
C ILE A 144 -22.51 -8.80 -2.99
N VAL A 145 -23.47 -8.90 -3.90
CA VAL A 145 -24.82 -9.35 -3.61
C VAL A 145 -24.81 -10.78 -3.03
N TYR A 146 -24.07 -11.68 -3.68
CA TYR A 146 -23.94 -13.05 -3.22
C TYR A 146 -23.21 -13.16 -1.87
N MET A 147 -22.11 -12.42 -1.70
CA MET A 147 -21.27 -12.48 -0.50
C MET A 147 -21.96 -11.95 0.75
N LEU A 148 -22.73 -10.86 0.60
CA LEU A 148 -23.35 -10.16 1.74
C LEU A 148 -24.79 -10.57 2.01
N ASP A 149 -25.44 -11.28 1.08
CA ASP A 149 -26.87 -11.58 1.12
C ASP A 149 -27.74 -10.30 1.22
N VAL A 150 -27.42 -9.33 0.33
CA VAL A 150 -28.13 -8.04 0.21
C VAL A 150 -28.74 -7.91 -1.17
N THR A 151 -29.68 -6.97 -1.34
CA THR A 151 -30.25 -6.66 -2.65
C THR A 151 -29.27 -5.85 -3.51
N GLU A 152 -29.40 -5.96 -4.83
CA GLU A 152 -28.63 -5.16 -5.77
C GLU A 152 -28.85 -3.65 -5.55
N ALA A 153 -30.07 -3.24 -5.21
CA ALA A 153 -30.39 -1.84 -4.92
C ALA A 153 -29.67 -1.31 -3.66
N GLU A 154 -29.54 -2.12 -2.61
CA GLU A 154 -28.80 -1.74 -1.40
C GLU A 154 -27.30 -1.57 -1.72
N ALA A 155 -26.73 -2.51 -2.48
CA ALA A 155 -25.32 -2.44 -2.89
C ALA A 155 -25.06 -1.24 -3.81
N GLU A 156 -25.96 -0.97 -4.78
CA GLU A 156 -25.82 0.15 -5.72
C GLU A 156 -25.92 1.52 -5.02
N ASN A 157 -26.82 1.67 -4.05
CA ASN A 157 -26.94 2.91 -3.28
C ASN A 157 -25.64 3.23 -2.52
N VAL A 158 -25.06 2.24 -1.83
CA VAL A 158 -23.79 2.45 -1.10
C VAL A 158 -22.62 2.67 -2.06
N LEU A 159 -22.59 1.94 -3.19
CA LEU A 159 -21.59 2.16 -4.22
C LEU A 159 -21.66 3.59 -4.76
N ALA A 160 -22.87 4.13 -5.01
CA ALA A 160 -23.03 5.50 -5.47
C ALA A 160 -22.52 6.53 -4.45
N GLU A 161 -22.70 6.30 -3.15
CA GLU A 161 -22.14 7.15 -2.10
C GLU A 161 -20.60 7.10 -2.09
N LEU A 162 -20.00 5.91 -2.20
CA LEU A 162 -18.54 5.74 -2.26
C LEU A 162 -17.94 6.40 -3.51
N VAL A 163 -18.65 6.37 -4.63
CA VAL A 163 -18.24 7.08 -5.85
C VAL A 163 -18.35 8.58 -5.67
N ALA A 164 -19.43 9.09 -5.05
CA ALA A 164 -19.60 10.50 -4.77
C ALA A 164 -18.50 11.05 -3.82
N ASN A 165 -18.10 10.25 -2.84
CA ASN A 165 -17.02 10.56 -1.90
C ASN A 165 -15.61 10.35 -2.48
N LYS A 166 -15.50 9.77 -3.68
CA LYS A 166 -14.23 9.41 -4.35
C LYS A 166 -13.42 8.31 -3.62
N ASP A 167 -14.05 7.50 -2.79
CA ASP A 167 -13.40 6.31 -2.23
C ASP A 167 -13.26 5.21 -3.30
N VAL A 168 -14.25 5.15 -4.20
CA VAL A 168 -14.28 4.31 -5.41
C VAL A 168 -14.40 5.21 -6.63
N ILE A 169 -13.70 4.88 -7.69
CA ILE A 169 -13.83 5.56 -8.98
C ILE A 169 -14.57 4.64 -9.95
N TYR A 170 -15.58 5.20 -10.58
CA TYR A 170 -16.28 4.59 -11.71
C TYR A 170 -15.70 5.15 -13.01
N ASP A 171 -15.27 4.28 -13.91
CA ASP A 171 -14.75 4.65 -15.23
C ASP A 171 -15.18 3.62 -16.28
N ARG A 172 -14.80 3.82 -17.52
CA ARG A 172 -15.07 2.91 -18.63
C ARG A 172 -13.76 2.51 -19.31
N VAL A 173 -13.52 1.19 -19.41
CA VAL A 173 -12.32 0.61 -20.03
C VAL A 173 -12.78 -0.37 -21.10
N ASP A 174 -12.33 -0.17 -22.33
CA ASP A 174 -12.66 -1.03 -23.49
C ASP A 174 -14.17 -1.26 -23.72
N GLY A 175 -14.99 -0.31 -23.27
CA GLY A 175 -16.45 -0.35 -23.39
C GLY A 175 -17.17 -0.90 -22.16
N ASP A 176 -16.47 -1.50 -21.23
CA ASP A 176 -17.01 -2.02 -19.97
C ASP A 176 -16.97 -0.97 -18.86
N ASP A 177 -18.01 -0.93 -18.06
CA ASP A 177 -18.07 -0.16 -16.82
C ASP A 177 -17.23 -0.82 -15.74
N VAL A 178 -16.32 -0.09 -15.12
CA VAL A 178 -15.35 -0.61 -14.18
C VAL A 178 -15.25 0.22 -12.89
N LEU A 179 -14.83 -0.43 -11.82
CA LEU A 179 -14.66 0.15 -10.50
C LEU A 179 -13.19 0.05 -10.07
N TYR A 180 -12.64 1.16 -9.61
CA TYR A 180 -11.29 1.26 -9.06
C TYR A 180 -11.33 1.71 -7.60
N LEU A 181 -10.35 1.32 -6.83
CA LEU A 181 -9.97 2.12 -5.67
C LEU A 181 -9.29 3.41 -6.13
N TYR A 182 -9.57 4.52 -5.44
CA TYR A 182 -9.09 5.85 -5.79
C TYR A 182 -7.57 5.94 -6.03
N ASN A 183 -6.78 5.31 -5.16
CA ASN A 183 -5.32 5.30 -5.27
C ASN A 183 -4.84 4.61 -6.56
N PHE A 184 -5.35 3.41 -6.87
CA PHE A 184 -4.94 2.67 -8.08
C PHE A 184 -5.31 3.43 -9.36
N TYR A 185 -6.49 4.04 -9.39
CA TYR A 185 -6.90 4.86 -10.53
C TYR A 185 -5.96 6.04 -10.75
N ASN A 186 -5.62 6.78 -9.69
CA ASN A 186 -4.72 7.91 -9.80
C ASN A 186 -3.30 7.49 -10.16
N ASP A 187 -2.82 6.37 -9.61
CA ASP A 187 -1.51 5.83 -9.93
C ASP A 187 -1.42 5.45 -11.41
N GLU A 188 -2.42 4.75 -11.96
CA GLU A 188 -2.48 4.43 -13.39
C GLU A 188 -2.51 5.69 -14.26
N LYS A 189 -3.37 6.66 -13.94
CA LYS A 189 -3.43 7.92 -14.67
C LYS A 189 -2.13 8.70 -14.60
N TYR A 190 -1.52 8.76 -13.43
CA TYR A 190 -0.24 9.43 -13.26
C TYR A 190 0.86 8.77 -14.12
N ILE A 191 0.96 7.45 -14.06
CA ILE A 191 1.93 6.68 -14.85
C ILE A 191 1.68 6.87 -16.35
N ALA A 192 0.44 6.75 -16.81
CA ALA A 192 0.08 6.91 -18.22
C ALA A 192 0.43 8.33 -18.73
N ASN A 193 0.07 9.36 -17.97
CA ASN A 193 0.38 10.73 -18.32
C ASN A 193 1.89 10.99 -18.31
N ARG A 194 2.63 10.39 -17.36
CA ARG A 194 4.07 10.54 -17.29
C ARG A 194 4.79 9.86 -18.45
N ILE A 195 4.39 8.66 -18.81
CA ILE A 195 4.93 7.93 -19.98
C ILE A 195 4.63 8.72 -21.26
N ARG A 196 3.40 9.20 -21.44
CA ARG A 196 3.03 10.03 -22.60
C ARG A 196 3.90 11.27 -22.67
N SER A 197 4.03 12.01 -21.57
CA SER A 197 4.88 13.22 -21.51
C SER A 197 6.34 12.93 -21.85
N MET A 198 6.87 11.78 -21.41
CA MET A 198 8.23 11.35 -21.76
C MET A 198 8.34 10.97 -23.23
N SER A 199 7.35 10.31 -23.79
CA SER A 199 7.31 9.92 -25.20
C SER A 199 7.20 11.13 -26.13
N ASP A 200 6.40 12.15 -25.75
CA ASP A 200 6.13 13.33 -26.57
C ASP A 200 7.25 14.40 -26.45
N SER A 201 8.09 14.33 -25.40
CA SER A 201 9.21 15.25 -25.25
C SER A 201 10.35 14.85 -26.19
N GLY A 202 11.03 15.83 -26.81
CA GLY A 202 12.25 15.57 -27.59
C GLY A 202 13.33 14.90 -26.73
N SER A 203 14.17 14.07 -27.35
CA SER A 203 15.24 13.36 -26.63
C SER A 203 16.19 14.34 -25.96
N GLN A 204 16.37 14.19 -24.66
CA GLN A 204 17.31 15.01 -23.87
C GLN A 204 18.77 14.77 -24.29
N TYR A 205 19.06 13.64 -24.88
CA TYR A 205 20.41 13.22 -25.25
C TYR A 205 20.70 13.29 -26.77
N ALA A 206 19.74 13.76 -27.55
CA ALA A 206 19.87 14.10 -28.98
C ALA A 206 20.76 13.16 -29.83
N VAL A 207 20.67 11.85 -29.58
CA VAL A 207 21.32 10.88 -30.45
C VAL A 207 20.52 10.82 -31.75
N SER A 208 21.14 11.19 -32.87
CA SER A 208 20.49 11.11 -34.16
C SER A 208 20.35 9.64 -34.63
N VAL A 209 19.39 9.35 -35.47
CA VAL A 209 19.20 8.00 -36.02
C VAL A 209 20.47 7.54 -36.74
N ALA A 210 21.11 8.43 -37.51
CA ALA A 210 22.34 8.10 -38.22
C ALA A 210 23.49 7.69 -37.25
N LEU A 211 23.68 8.45 -36.15
CA LEU A 211 24.66 8.09 -35.12
C LEU A 211 24.30 6.78 -34.42
N ALA A 212 23.01 6.55 -34.12
CA ALA A 212 22.57 5.31 -33.52
C ALA A 212 22.81 4.09 -34.41
N GLU A 213 22.64 4.25 -35.72
CA GLU A 213 22.95 3.21 -36.73
C GLU A 213 24.44 2.91 -36.83
N GLU A 214 25.27 3.96 -36.83
CA GLU A 214 26.73 3.86 -36.86
C GLU A 214 27.26 3.16 -35.62
N GLU A 215 26.91 3.62 -34.44
CA GLU A 215 27.30 3.02 -33.15
C GLU A 215 26.83 1.57 -33.01
N THR A 216 25.65 1.24 -33.55
CA THR A 216 25.14 -0.12 -33.57
C THR A 216 25.96 -1.01 -34.49
N ALA A 217 26.36 -0.53 -35.66
CA ALA A 217 27.21 -1.26 -36.57
C ALA A 217 28.62 -1.49 -36.01
N GLU A 218 29.21 -0.46 -35.37
CA GLU A 218 30.50 -0.57 -34.69
C GLU A 218 30.46 -1.57 -33.53
N PHE A 219 29.35 -1.59 -32.77
CA PHE A 219 29.16 -2.57 -31.69
C PHE A 219 29.09 -4.02 -32.27
N GLU A 220 28.38 -4.24 -33.38
CA GLU A 220 28.28 -5.54 -34.03
C GLU A 220 29.66 -6.03 -34.52
N GLU A 221 30.43 -5.14 -35.13
CA GLU A 221 31.78 -5.46 -35.66
C GLU A 221 32.76 -5.76 -34.50
N SER A 222 32.81 -4.87 -33.49
CA SER A 222 33.74 -4.99 -32.38
C SER A 222 33.51 -6.23 -31.52
N ASN A 223 32.26 -6.73 -31.46
CA ASN A 223 31.88 -7.92 -30.69
C ASN A 223 31.75 -9.17 -31.57
N ASN A 224 31.97 -9.07 -32.86
CA ASN A 224 31.80 -10.15 -33.84
C ASN A 224 30.44 -10.84 -33.72
N ILE A 225 29.36 -10.03 -33.65
CA ILE A 225 27.97 -10.51 -33.56
C ILE A 225 27.12 -9.82 -34.62
N HIS A 226 25.99 -10.45 -34.96
CA HIS A 226 24.94 -9.84 -35.77
C HIS A 226 23.65 -9.83 -35.02
N LEU A 227 23.11 -8.63 -34.81
CA LEU A 227 21.80 -8.43 -34.21
C LEU A 227 20.71 -8.75 -35.22
N ALA A 228 19.71 -9.53 -34.83
CA ALA A 228 18.54 -9.72 -35.67
C ALA A 228 17.83 -8.37 -35.91
N ARG A 229 17.08 -8.24 -36.98
CA ARG A 229 16.40 -7.01 -37.39
C ARG A 229 15.68 -6.31 -36.20
N ASN A 230 14.85 -7.06 -35.49
CA ASN A 230 14.09 -6.49 -34.32
C ASN A 230 14.98 -6.09 -33.16
N GLN A 231 16.12 -6.79 -32.96
CA GLN A 231 17.10 -6.43 -31.92
C GLN A 231 17.81 -5.12 -32.28
N ARG A 232 18.21 -4.99 -33.55
CA ARG A 232 18.85 -3.75 -34.08
C ARG A 232 17.88 -2.57 -33.99
N GLU A 233 16.63 -2.76 -34.40
CA GLU A 233 15.57 -1.75 -34.28
C GLU A 233 15.35 -1.34 -32.80
N ALA A 234 15.35 -2.29 -31.87
CA ALA A 234 15.24 -2.02 -30.44
C ALA A 234 16.44 -1.21 -29.90
N VAL A 235 17.67 -1.51 -30.34
CA VAL A 235 18.84 -0.72 -29.97
C VAL A 235 18.70 0.73 -30.47
N ILE A 236 18.39 0.93 -31.74
CA ILE A 236 18.20 2.27 -32.33
C ILE A 236 17.08 3.03 -31.61
N THR A 237 15.96 2.37 -31.35
CA THR A 237 14.83 2.98 -30.62
C THR A 237 15.23 3.40 -29.19
N ALA A 238 16.03 2.59 -28.50
CA ALA A 238 16.50 2.91 -27.15
C ALA A 238 17.47 4.10 -27.13
N LEU A 239 18.28 4.26 -28.17
CA LEU A 239 19.25 5.36 -28.30
C LEU A 239 18.59 6.69 -28.69
N THR A 240 17.55 6.63 -29.51
CA THR A 240 16.90 7.82 -30.08
C THR A 240 15.64 8.24 -29.36
N GLY A 241 15.00 7.34 -28.62
CA GLY A 241 13.76 7.57 -27.89
C GLY A 241 13.95 7.88 -26.42
N ASN A 242 12.92 8.42 -25.78
CA ASN A 242 12.92 8.71 -24.35
C ASN A 242 12.29 7.61 -23.49
N CYS A 243 11.53 6.73 -24.11
CA CYS A 243 10.87 5.61 -23.43
C CYS A 243 10.70 4.44 -24.41
N MET A 244 11.06 3.25 -23.98
CA MET A 244 10.90 2.04 -24.78
C MET A 244 10.54 0.85 -23.88
N ILE A 245 9.68 -0.02 -24.37
CA ILE A 245 9.36 -1.31 -23.75
C ILE A 245 9.95 -2.42 -24.64
N LEU A 246 10.91 -3.16 -24.08
CA LEU A 246 11.50 -4.33 -24.74
C LEU A 246 10.85 -5.60 -24.20
N THR A 247 10.08 -6.28 -25.01
CA THR A 247 9.39 -7.55 -24.67
C THR A 247 9.80 -8.67 -25.59
N GLY A 248 9.54 -9.90 -25.19
CA GLY A 248 9.82 -11.10 -26.01
C GLY A 248 9.90 -12.37 -25.15
N GLY A 249 9.72 -13.51 -25.78
CA GLY A 249 9.80 -14.84 -25.15
C GLY A 249 11.20 -15.21 -24.62
N PRO A 250 11.34 -16.35 -23.94
CA PRO A 250 12.65 -16.90 -23.57
C PRO A 250 13.51 -17.14 -24.83
N GLY A 251 14.83 -16.85 -24.74
CA GLY A 251 15.76 -17.12 -25.83
C GLY A 251 15.73 -16.13 -27.01
N THR A 252 14.91 -15.09 -27.00
CA THR A 252 14.83 -14.09 -28.10
C THR A 252 15.97 -13.07 -28.11
N GLY A 253 16.96 -13.23 -27.25
CA GLY A 253 18.15 -12.36 -27.21
C GLY A 253 17.94 -11.01 -26.50
N LYS A 254 16.92 -10.86 -25.63
CA LYS A 254 16.70 -9.63 -24.86
C LYS A 254 17.94 -9.16 -24.10
N THR A 255 18.70 -10.09 -23.51
CA THR A 255 19.93 -9.77 -22.79
C THR A 255 21.02 -9.25 -23.74
N THR A 256 21.14 -9.83 -24.92
CA THR A 256 22.09 -9.36 -25.95
C THR A 256 21.74 -7.94 -26.39
N THR A 257 20.46 -7.68 -26.66
CA THR A 257 19.95 -6.35 -27.01
C THR A 257 20.20 -5.34 -25.88
N LEU A 258 19.94 -5.72 -24.64
CA LEU A 258 20.21 -4.86 -23.46
C LEU A 258 21.70 -4.55 -23.31
N ASN A 259 22.58 -5.54 -23.51
CA ASN A 259 24.03 -5.34 -23.46
C ASN A 259 24.51 -4.39 -24.55
N ALA A 260 23.98 -4.51 -25.77
CA ALA A 260 24.27 -3.59 -26.86
C ALA A 260 23.89 -2.14 -26.48
N ILE A 261 22.65 -1.94 -26.02
CA ILE A 261 22.17 -0.62 -25.57
C ILE A 261 23.09 -0.02 -24.49
N ILE A 262 23.41 -0.80 -23.44
CA ILE A 262 24.23 -0.31 -22.32
C ILE A 262 25.64 0.04 -22.82
N SER A 263 26.25 -0.80 -23.63
CA SER A 263 27.62 -0.60 -24.14
C SER A 263 27.71 0.67 -24.98
N ILE A 264 26.77 0.88 -25.89
CA ILE A 264 26.72 2.04 -26.77
C ILE A 264 26.46 3.33 -25.94
N LEU A 265 25.48 3.33 -25.04
CA LEU A 265 25.20 4.48 -24.17
C LEU A 265 26.43 4.88 -23.34
N LYS A 266 27.23 3.93 -22.88
CA LYS A 266 28.47 4.18 -22.16
C LYS A 266 29.58 4.66 -23.07
N GLY A 267 29.70 4.13 -24.27
CA GLY A 267 30.62 4.64 -25.31
C GLY A 267 30.37 6.13 -25.58
N LEU A 268 29.11 6.52 -25.61
CA LEU A 268 28.66 7.90 -25.74
C LEU A 268 28.79 8.73 -24.44
N ASN A 269 29.44 8.22 -23.39
CA ASN A 269 29.62 8.85 -22.07
C ASN A 269 28.30 9.19 -21.35
N LEU A 270 27.21 8.48 -21.64
CA LEU A 270 25.93 8.66 -20.96
C LEU A 270 25.88 7.85 -19.66
N LYS A 271 25.23 8.43 -18.65
CA LYS A 271 25.05 7.77 -17.35
C LYS A 271 23.93 6.73 -17.45
N VAL A 272 24.28 5.47 -17.19
CA VAL A 272 23.35 4.35 -17.20
C VAL A 272 23.15 3.81 -15.78
N ALA A 273 21.91 3.62 -15.38
CA ALA A 273 21.55 2.95 -14.13
C ALA A 273 20.66 1.73 -14.43
N LEU A 274 21.01 0.58 -13.83
CA LEU A 274 20.21 -0.64 -13.95
C LEU A 274 19.44 -0.91 -12.68
N ALA A 275 18.16 -1.21 -12.81
CA ALA A 275 17.30 -1.52 -11.68
C ALA A 275 16.38 -2.71 -11.95
N ALA A 276 16.04 -3.44 -10.88
CA ALA A 276 15.09 -4.55 -10.93
C ALA A 276 14.16 -4.54 -9.71
N PRO A 277 12.98 -5.14 -9.79
CA PRO A 277 12.03 -5.15 -8.67
C PRO A 277 12.55 -5.85 -7.41
N THR A 278 13.35 -6.91 -7.58
CA THR A 278 13.87 -7.73 -6.46
C THR A 278 15.39 -7.80 -6.47
N GLY A 279 15.98 -8.04 -5.28
CA GLY A 279 17.43 -8.21 -5.16
C GLY A 279 17.98 -9.38 -5.98
N ARG A 280 17.21 -10.47 -6.11
CA ARG A 280 17.59 -11.62 -6.93
C ARG A 280 17.64 -11.26 -8.42
N ALA A 281 16.65 -10.53 -8.90
CA ALA A 281 16.60 -10.05 -10.28
C ALA A 281 17.72 -9.03 -10.57
N ALA A 282 18.01 -8.10 -9.64
CA ALA A 282 19.09 -7.15 -9.76
C ALA A 282 20.47 -7.88 -9.84
N LYS A 283 20.70 -8.86 -8.95
CA LYS A 283 21.92 -9.66 -9.00
C LYS A 283 22.09 -10.41 -10.32
N ARG A 284 21.00 -11.03 -10.82
CA ARG A 284 21.02 -11.71 -12.12
C ARG A 284 21.28 -10.75 -13.28
N MET A 285 20.67 -9.57 -13.25
CA MET A 285 20.90 -8.52 -14.26
C MET A 285 22.38 -8.10 -14.24
N ALA A 286 22.98 -7.85 -13.08
CA ALA A 286 24.37 -7.50 -12.95
C ALA A 286 25.30 -8.61 -13.49
N GLN A 287 25.01 -9.88 -13.22
CA GLN A 287 25.77 -11.01 -13.74
C GLN A 287 25.71 -11.14 -15.27
N LEU A 288 24.52 -10.89 -15.87
CA LEU A 288 24.30 -11.00 -17.29
C LEU A 288 24.86 -9.82 -18.10
N THR A 289 24.85 -8.63 -17.52
CA THR A 289 25.29 -7.40 -18.20
C THR A 289 26.73 -7.00 -17.88
N GLY A 290 27.29 -7.53 -16.80
CA GLY A 290 28.60 -7.09 -16.28
C GLY A 290 28.56 -5.70 -15.60
N TYR A 291 27.38 -5.09 -15.42
CA TYR A 291 27.21 -3.76 -14.82
C TYR A 291 26.48 -3.84 -13.49
N GLU A 292 26.77 -2.87 -12.59
CA GLU A 292 26.07 -2.79 -11.31
C GLU A 292 24.58 -2.58 -11.53
N ALA A 293 23.75 -3.41 -10.90
CA ALA A 293 22.30 -3.27 -10.87
C ALA A 293 21.80 -3.26 -9.43
N LYS A 294 20.81 -2.42 -9.15
CA LYS A 294 20.21 -2.22 -7.82
C LYS A 294 18.73 -2.61 -7.84
N THR A 295 18.13 -2.81 -6.68
CA THR A 295 16.66 -2.82 -6.64
C THR A 295 16.14 -1.41 -6.91
N VAL A 296 14.92 -1.31 -7.49
CA VAL A 296 14.27 -0.01 -7.73
C VAL A 296 14.23 0.81 -6.44
N HIS A 297 13.85 0.21 -5.31
CA HIS A 297 13.84 0.89 -4.01
C HIS A 297 15.22 1.45 -3.64
N ARG A 298 16.28 0.67 -3.81
CA ARG A 298 17.63 1.10 -3.49
C ARG A 298 18.15 2.18 -4.44
N LEU A 299 17.78 2.10 -5.72
CA LEU A 299 18.15 3.11 -6.71
C LEU A 299 17.51 4.47 -6.38
N LEU A 300 16.24 4.45 -5.97
CA LEU A 300 15.48 5.65 -5.60
C LEU A 300 15.78 6.15 -4.18
N GLY A 301 16.64 5.48 -3.42
CA GLY A 301 16.91 5.84 -2.03
C GLY A 301 15.71 5.64 -1.09
N ALA A 302 14.71 4.88 -1.54
CA ALA A 302 13.56 4.54 -0.69
C ALA A 302 14.06 3.72 0.50
N GLN A 303 14.17 4.36 1.66
CA GLN A 303 14.27 3.65 2.92
C GLN A 303 12.86 3.08 3.18
N LEU A 304 12.79 1.80 3.55
CA LEU A 304 11.61 1.31 4.27
C LEU A 304 11.49 2.26 5.46
N MET A 305 10.53 3.17 5.42
CA MET A 305 10.08 3.83 6.63
C MET A 305 9.64 2.67 7.52
N GLY A 306 10.53 2.27 8.43
CA GLY A 306 10.16 1.36 9.50
C GLY A 306 8.93 2.00 10.10
N ASN A 307 7.86 1.22 10.26
CA ASN A 307 6.63 1.66 10.89
C ASN A 307 7.00 2.65 11.98
N VAL A 308 6.68 3.92 11.77
CA VAL A 308 6.74 4.91 12.84
C VAL A 308 5.70 4.43 13.83
N HIS A 309 6.21 3.75 14.84
CA HIS A 309 5.43 3.18 15.94
C HIS A 309 4.95 4.30 16.84
#